data_b4463236189d15ec77ff9d321dae98e2
#
_entry.id   b4463236189d15ec77ff9d321dae98e2
#
_cell.length_a   1.000
_cell.length_b   1.000
_cell.length_c   1.000
_cell.angle_alpha   90.00
_cell.angle_beta   90.00
_cell.angle_gamma   90.00
#
_symmetry.space_group_name_H-M   'P 1'
#
loop_
_entity.id
_entity.type
_entity.pdbx_description
1 polymer ?
#
loop_
_entity_poly.entity_id
_entity_poly.type
_entity_poly.pdbx_seq_one_letter_code
_entity_poly.pdbx_strand_id
1 'polypeptide(L)'
;MNKQTVLYAVLAAALGAASHTVAAETSPRIGVQLWSVKDEIKQDFEGTLTKIARLGFQGVEFAGDFGPYKSNPAALRSFLDKNKLQCAGAHVGFDQLADARLEATTAFYKTLGCANLVIPMDARGASVEGSTAMSKELSALSSKLAPKGMRIGYHNHAQEMAGEVGSTPWDVIARNTPKASIMQQDVGWTTHAGKDPVAYVYKYPGRTVSTHYKAKFAPGTTGTPIIGQDRTDWAGLTRALREVGATQWIIVEQEEYPNGMGQLDTVAASLKGLKAVLAKMPAK
;
A
#
# COMPACT_ATOMS: atom_id res chain seq x y z
N MET A 1 63.53 -38.67 -39.38
CA MET A 1 63.03 -37.30 -39.52
C MET A 1 61.51 -37.33 -39.18
N ASN A 2 61.21 -37.10 -37.94
CA ASN A 2 59.79 -37.09 -37.41
C ASN A 2 59.24 -35.70 -37.43
N LYS A 3 58.17 -35.48 -38.15
CA LYS A 3 57.37 -34.25 -38.10
C LYS A 3 56.27 -34.41 -37.06
N GLN A 4 56.39 -33.71 -35.95
CA GLN A 4 55.30 -33.56 -34.97
C GLN A 4 54.39 -32.42 -35.41
N THR A 5 53.10 -32.80 -35.63
CA THR A 5 52.03 -31.83 -35.90
C THR A 5 51.43 -31.41 -34.59
N VAL A 6 51.52 -30.10 -34.25
CA VAL A 6 50.92 -29.50 -33.06
C VAL A 6 49.52 -29.06 -33.46
N LEU A 7 48.53 -29.63 -32.78
CA LEU A 7 47.09 -29.27 -32.93
C LEU A 7 46.75 -28.17 -31.92
N TYR A 8 46.42 -26.98 -32.39
CA TYR A 8 45.88 -25.92 -31.54
C TYR A 8 44.36 -26.05 -31.42
N ALA A 9 43.88 -26.37 -30.22
CA ALA A 9 42.47 -26.32 -29.89
C ALA A 9 42.08 -24.89 -29.56
N VAL A 10 41.22 -24.28 -30.38
CA VAL A 10 40.61 -22.96 -30.08
C VAL A 10 39.38 -23.19 -29.24
N LEU A 11 39.43 -22.80 -27.98
CA LEU A 11 38.30 -22.79 -27.05
C LEU A 11 37.47 -21.55 -27.33
N ALA A 12 36.34 -21.65 -27.98
CA ALA A 12 35.38 -20.55 -28.13
C ALA A 12 34.54 -20.46 -26.85
N ALA A 13 34.80 -19.46 -26.03
CA ALA A 13 33.97 -19.12 -24.90
C ALA A 13 32.71 -18.40 -25.38
N ALA A 14 31.57 -19.08 -25.33
CA ALA A 14 30.27 -18.48 -25.58
C ALA A 14 29.87 -17.65 -24.36
N LEU A 15 30.02 -16.33 -24.46
CA LEU A 15 29.43 -15.37 -23.51
C LEU A 15 27.91 -15.37 -23.71
N GLY A 16 27.20 -16.11 -22.87
CA GLY A 16 25.75 -16.05 -22.79
C GLY A 16 25.35 -14.66 -22.20
N ALA A 17 24.90 -13.76 -23.06
CA ALA A 17 24.24 -12.52 -22.62
C ALA A 17 22.93 -12.92 -21.94
N ALA A 18 22.89 -12.90 -20.60
CA ALA A 18 21.67 -12.99 -19.84
C ALA A 18 20.85 -11.73 -20.12
N SER A 19 19.89 -11.84 -21.03
CA SER A 19 18.89 -10.79 -21.25
C SER A 19 18.06 -10.66 -19.97
N HIS A 20 18.36 -9.67 -19.17
CA HIS A 20 17.48 -9.24 -18.10
C HIS A 20 16.25 -8.65 -18.79
N THR A 21 15.19 -9.44 -18.93
CA THR A 21 13.87 -8.91 -19.24
C THR A 21 13.46 -8.03 -18.07
N VAL A 22 13.62 -6.71 -18.24
CA VAL A 22 12.95 -5.74 -17.37
C VAL A 22 11.46 -6.01 -17.56
N ALA A 23 10.85 -6.63 -16.56
CA ALA A 23 9.39 -6.76 -16.53
C ALA A 23 8.82 -5.36 -16.72
N ALA A 24 7.96 -5.19 -17.72
CA ALA A 24 7.29 -3.93 -17.95
C ALA A 24 6.62 -3.54 -16.63
N GLU A 25 7.04 -2.42 -16.03
CA GLU A 25 6.44 -1.91 -14.82
C GLU A 25 4.97 -1.61 -15.12
N THR A 26 4.10 -2.50 -14.69
CA THR A 26 2.65 -2.29 -14.79
C THR A 26 2.29 -1.10 -13.91
N SER A 27 1.49 -0.16 -14.44
CA SER A 27 0.99 0.97 -13.64
C SER A 27 0.33 0.45 -12.35
N PRO A 28 0.49 1.14 -11.21
CA PRO A 28 -0.15 0.73 -9.97
C PRO A 28 -1.66 0.56 -10.15
N ARG A 29 -2.22 -0.49 -9.57
CA ARG A 29 -3.66 -0.73 -9.55
C ARG A 29 -4.34 0.22 -8.58
N ILE A 30 -5.62 0.51 -8.81
CA ILE A 30 -6.40 1.39 -7.95
C ILE A 30 -7.33 0.55 -7.08
N GLY A 31 -7.16 0.66 -5.78
CA GLY A 31 -8.02 0.07 -4.76
C GLY A 31 -8.71 1.12 -3.91
N VAL A 32 -9.56 0.68 -3.00
CA VAL A 32 -10.20 1.51 -1.99
C VAL A 32 -10.03 0.90 -0.59
N GLN A 33 -9.76 1.75 0.40
CA GLN A 33 -9.79 1.36 1.81
C GLN A 33 -11.24 1.27 2.29
N LEU A 34 -11.65 0.10 2.79
CA LEU A 34 -13.05 -0.14 3.16
C LEU A 34 -13.52 0.65 4.39
N TRP A 35 -12.60 1.21 5.17
CA TRP A 35 -12.95 2.17 6.22
C TRP A 35 -13.71 3.38 5.69
N SER A 36 -13.43 3.78 4.45
CA SER A 36 -14.08 4.90 3.76
C SER A 36 -15.60 4.71 3.57
N VAL A 37 -16.05 3.49 3.59
CA VAL A 37 -17.46 3.08 3.35
C VAL A 37 -17.96 2.16 4.46
N LYS A 38 -17.42 2.35 5.67
CA LYS A 38 -17.65 1.46 6.82
C LYS A 38 -19.13 1.32 7.22
N ASP A 39 -19.93 2.37 7.02
CA ASP A 39 -21.33 2.33 7.42
C ASP A 39 -22.16 1.54 6.39
N GLU A 40 -21.89 1.69 5.09
CA GLU A 40 -22.49 0.86 4.04
C GLU A 40 -22.03 -0.60 4.13
N ILE A 41 -20.75 -0.86 4.47
CA ILE A 41 -20.22 -2.21 4.69
C ILE A 41 -20.98 -2.91 5.82
N LYS A 42 -21.27 -2.21 6.92
CA LYS A 42 -22.06 -2.78 8.03
C LYS A 42 -23.50 -3.09 7.65
N GLN A 43 -24.10 -2.28 6.79
CA GLN A 43 -25.47 -2.44 6.36
C GLN A 43 -25.62 -3.54 5.29
N ASP A 44 -24.76 -3.56 4.29
CA ASP A 44 -24.79 -4.47 3.15
C ASP A 44 -23.38 -4.69 2.61
N PHE A 45 -22.69 -5.66 3.15
CA PHE A 45 -21.31 -5.97 2.80
C PHE A 45 -21.15 -6.33 1.31
N GLU A 46 -21.94 -7.28 0.83
CA GLU A 46 -21.85 -7.78 -0.55
C GLU A 46 -22.32 -6.75 -1.57
N GLY A 47 -23.42 -6.07 -1.29
CA GLY A 47 -23.94 -5.02 -2.16
C GLY A 47 -22.98 -3.84 -2.25
N THR A 48 -22.32 -3.46 -1.15
CA THR A 48 -21.31 -2.39 -1.13
C THR A 48 -20.08 -2.76 -1.95
N LEU A 49 -19.53 -3.96 -1.78
CA LEU A 49 -18.40 -4.43 -2.58
C LEU A 49 -18.75 -4.53 -4.08
N THR A 50 -19.97 -4.95 -4.39
CA THR A 50 -20.46 -4.98 -5.78
C THR A 50 -20.56 -3.58 -6.38
N LYS A 51 -21.00 -2.57 -5.61
CA LYS A 51 -21.03 -1.16 -6.04
C LYS A 51 -19.60 -0.64 -6.26
N ILE A 52 -18.66 -0.92 -5.35
CA ILE A 52 -17.23 -0.59 -5.48
C ILE A 52 -16.65 -1.16 -6.79
N ALA A 53 -16.94 -2.41 -7.10
CA ALA A 53 -16.51 -3.02 -8.37
C ALA A 53 -17.08 -2.29 -9.59
N ARG A 54 -18.39 -1.93 -9.56
CA ARG A 54 -19.05 -1.17 -10.64
C ARG A 54 -18.50 0.24 -10.84
N LEU A 55 -18.00 0.89 -9.78
CA LEU A 55 -17.27 2.16 -9.88
C LEU A 55 -15.96 2.03 -10.65
N GLY A 56 -15.42 0.81 -10.73
CA GLY A 56 -14.19 0.50 -11.47
C GLY A 56 -12.93 0.51 -10.61
N PHE A 57 -13.05 0.25 -9.31
CA PHE A 57 -11.92 -0.15 -8.48
C PHE A 57 -11.47 -1.56 -8.86
N GLN A 58 -10.17 -1.81 -8.74
CA GLN A 58 -9.55 -3.11 -9.06
C GLN A 58 -9.31 -3.96 -7.82
N GLY A 59 -9.42 -3.37 -6.65
CA GLY A 59 -9.24 -4.08 -5.38
C GLY A 59 -9.74 -3.30 -4.19
N VAL A 60 -9.71 -3.98 -3.05
CA VAL A 60 -10.10 -3.42 -1.75
C VAL A 60 -9.02 -3.69 -0.71
N GLU A 61 -8.83 -2.75 0.19
CA GLU A 61 -8.04 -2.96 1.40
C GLU A 61 -8.99 -3.12 2.59
N PHE A 62 -8.84 -4.22 3.31
CA PHE A 62 -9.73 -4.55 4.42
C PHE A 62 -9.36 -3.79 5.69
N ALA A 63 -10.39 -3.32 6.40
CA ALA A 63 -10.28 -2.61 7.69
C ALA A 63 -10.82 -3.45 8.87
N GLY A 64 -10.65 -4.77 8.81
CA GLY A 64 -11.05 -5.69 9.88
C GLY A 64 -12.49 -6.19 9.80
N ASP A 65 -13.33 -5.67 8.93
CA ASP A 65 -14.67 -6.21 8.67
C ASP A 65 -14.67 -7.12 7.43
N PHE A 66 -15.19 -8.32 7.57
CA PHE A 66 -15.29 -9.34 6.52
C PHE A 66 -16.74 -9.77 6.28
N GLY A 67 -17.72 -9.04 6.82
CA GLY A 67 -19.13 -9.32 6.71
C GLY A 67 -19.48 -10.77 7.10
N PRO A 68 -20.23 -11.50 6.25
CA PRO A 68 -20.62 -12.88 6.52
C PRO A 68 -19.45 -13.88 6.38
N TYR A 69 -18.25 -13.44 5.98
CA TYR A 69 -17.14 -14.30 5.61
C TYR A 69 -16.04 -14.41 6.67
N LYS A 70 -16.28 -13.95 7.91
CA LYS A 70 -15.28 -13.91 9.00
C LYS A 70 -14.55 -15.23 9.25
N SER A 71 -15.21 -16.36 9.02
CA SER A 71 -14.65 -17.71 9.17
C SER A 71 -14.45 -18.45 7.84
N ASN A 72 -14.72 -17.81 6.72
CA ASN A 72 -14.65 -18.46 5.40
C ASN A 72 -13.93 -17.59 4.36
N PRO A 73 -12.58 -17.45 4.45
CA PRO A 73 -11.80 -16.63 3.53
C PRO A 73 -11.84 -17.15 2.08
N ALA A 74 -12.07 -18.45 1.87
CA ALA A 74 -12.17 -19.02 0.52
C ALA A 74 -13.45 -18.55 -0.18
N ALA A 75 -14.58 -18.51 0.54
CA ALA A 75 -15.82 -17.97 -0.01
C ALA A 75 -15.71 -16.46 -0.29
N LEU A 76 -15.05 -15.68 0.61
CA LEU A 76 -14.77 -14.27 0.36
C LEU A 76 -13.89 -14.08 -0.87
N ARG A 77 -12.86 -14.89 -1.03
CA ARG A 77 -12.01 -14.86 -2.23
C ARG A 77 -12.84 -15.10 -3.50
N SER A 78 -13.68 -16.13 -3.50
CA SER A 78 -14.57 -16.43 -4.65
C SER A 78 -15.53 -15.28 -4.95
N PHE A 79 -16.07 -14.62 -3.90
CA PHE A 79 -16.92 -13.45 -4.06
C PHE A 79 -16.16 -12.26 -4.69
N LEU A 80 -14.93 -11.98 -4.24
CA LEU A 80 -14.08 -10.94 -4.83
C LEU A 80 -13.77 -11.25 -6.29
N ASP A 81 -13.37 -12.49 -6.61
CA ASP A 81 -13.04 -12.91 -7.98
C ASP A 81 -14.23 -12.75 -8.93
N LYS A 82 -15.45 -13.12 -8.49
CA LYS A 82 -16.71 -12.92 -9.24
C LYS A 82 -16.94 -11.45 -9.56
N ASN A 83 -16.57 -10.55 -8.65
CA ASN A 83 -16.68 -9.11 -8.82
C ASN A 83 -15.44 -8.48 -9.47
N LYS A 84 -14.44 -9.27 -9.89
CA LYS A 84 -13.16 -8.79 -10.44
C LYS A 84 -12.40 -7.87 -9.50
N LEU A 85 -12.59 -8.04 -8.20
CA LEU A 85 -11.86 -7.35 -7.15
C LEU A 85 -10.72 -8.25 -6.64
N GLN A 86 -9.64 -7.61 -6.21
CA GLN A 86 -8.53 -8.30 -5.54
C GLN A 86 -8.35 -7.74 -4.12
N CYS A 87 -7.75 -8.52 -3.24
CA CYS A 87 -7.26 -7.97 -2.00
C CYS A 87 -6.00 -7.14 -2.27
N ALA A 88 -6.07 -5.84 -2.09
CA ALA A 88 -4.94 -4.93 -2.19
C ALA A 88 -4.04 -4.99 -0.95
N GLY A 89 -4.65 -5.25 0.19
CA GLY A 89 -4.02 -5.36 1.50
C GLY A 89 -5.05 -5.47 2.61
N ALA A 90 -4.59 -5.55 3.84
CA ALA A 90 -5.45 -5.51 5.00
C ALA A 90 -4.78 -4.80 6.17
N HIS A 91 -5.55 -3.96 6.86
CA HIS A 91 -5.16 -3.42 8.16
C HIS A 91 -5.36 -4.48 9.24
N VAL A 92 -4.32 -4.74 10.01
CA VAL A 92 -4.27 -5.76 11.06
C VAL A 92 -3.62 -5.19 12.33
N GLY A 93 -4.08 -5.61 13.50
CA GLY A 93 -3.43 -5.25 14.76
C GLY A 93 -2.27 -6.19 15.11
N PHE A 94 -1.33 -5.72 15.93
CA PHE A 94 -0.26 -6.58 16.47
C PHE A 94 -0.79 -7.79 17.23
N ASP A 95 -1.92 -7.64 17.94
CA ASP A 95 -2.57 -8.72 18.67
C ASP A 95 -3.01 -9.89 17.78
N GLN A 96 -3.42 -9.59 16.53
CA GLN A 96 -3.78 -10.61 15.54
C GLN A 96 -2.54 -11.35 14.99
N LEU A 97 -1.37 -10.72 15.07
CA LEU A 97 -0.08 -11.26 14.62
C LEU A 97 0.80 -11.79 15.77
N ALA A 98 0.29 -11.80 17.00
CA ALA A 98 0.95 -12.45 18.12
C ALA A 98 1.14 -13.96 17.86
N ASP A 99 2.22 -14.54 18.40
CA ASP A 99 2.64 -15.93 18.08
C ASP A 99 1.50 -16.95 18.16
N ALA A 100 0.63 -16.83 19.18
CA ALA A 100 -0.52 -17.72 19.35
C ALA A 100 -1.58 -17.64 18.23
N ARG A 101 -1.61 -16.55 17.47
CA ARG A 101 -2.59 -16.30 16.40
C ARG A 101 -1.98 -16.24 15.01
N LEU A 102 -0.65 -16.07 14.91
CA LEU A 102 0.07 -15.78 13.68
C LEU A 102 -0.25 -16.79 12.57
N GLU A 103 -0.26 -18.09 12.88
CA GLU A 103 -0.50 -19.13 11.90
C GLU A 103 -1.93 -19.05 11.34
N ALA A 104 -2.93 -18.93 12.20
CA ALA A 104 -4.32 -18.82 11.78
C ALA A 104 -4.58 -17.53 11.00
N THR A 105 -4.02 -16.41 11.45
CA THR A 105 -4.14 -15.11 10.76
C THR A 105 -3.50 -15.16 9.38
N THR A 106 -2.29 -15.69 9.28
CA THR A 106 -1.60 -15.77 7.98
C THR A 106 -2.29 -16.75 7.02
N ALA A 107 -2.82 -17.87 7.52
CA ALA A 107 -3.60 -18.80 6.70
C ALA A 107 -4.88 -18.16 6.15
N PHE A 108 -5.59 -17.39 6.97
CA PHE A 108 -6.77 -16.65 6.54
C PHE A 108 -6.44 -15.68 5.40
N TYR A 109 -5.48 -14.78 5.61
CA TYR A 109 -5.12 -13.77 4.61
C TYR A 109 -4.50 -14.38 3.35
N LYS A 110 -3.71 -15.44 3.47
CA LYS A 110 -3.18 -16.17 2.32
C LYS A 110 -4.29 -16.80 1.47
N THR A 111 -5.28 -17.42 2.10
CA THR A 111 -6.45 -17.99 1.42
C THR A 111 -7.26 -16.89 0.72
N LEU A 112 -7.44 -15.75 1.38
CA LEU A 112 -8.11 -14.59 0.81
C LEU A 112 -7.33 -13.97 -0.37
N GLY A 113 -6.01 -14.22 -0.46
CA GLY A 113 -5.12 -13.63 -1.46
C GLY A 113 -4.55 -12.27 -1.08
N CYS A 114 -4.56 -11.94 0.22
CA CYS A 114 -3.96 -10.73 0.78
C CYS A 114 -2.50 -10.98 1.17
N ALA A 115 -1.56 -10.51 0.38
CA ALA A 115 -0.14 -10.64 0.69
C ALA A 115 0.43 -9.47 1.50
N ASN A 116 -0.24 -8.32 1.50
CA ASN A 116 0.21 -7.11 2.18
C ASN A 116 -0.62 -6.89 3.45
N LEU A 117 0.03 -6.98 4.60
CA LEU A 117 -0.56 -6.66 5.90
C LEU A 117 0.04 -5.36 6.42
N VAL A 118 -0.78 -4.51 7.02
CA VAL A 118 -0.33 -3.20 7.48
C VAL A 118 -0.90 -2.95 8.87
N ILE A 119 -0.06 -2.55 9.80
CA ILE A 119 -0.50 -2.04 11.10
C ILE A 119 -1.03 -0.61 10.90
N PRO A 120 -2.33 -0.36 11.10
CA PRO A 120 -2.91 0.96 10.81
C PRO A 120 -2.57 1.99 11.86
N MET A 121 -2.40 1.58 13.11
CA MET A 121 -2.15 2.46 14.25
C MET A 121 -1.57 1.67 15.42
N ASP A 122 -0.66 2.31 16.14
CA ASP A 122 -0.17 1.84 17.44
C ASP A 122 0.25 3.07 18.25
N ALA A 123 -0.09 3.11 19.53
CA ALA A 123 0.23 4.26 20.39
C ALA A 123 1.75 4.56 20.46
N ARG A 124 2.59 3.53 20.32
CA ARG A 124 4.06 3.66 20.26
C ARG A 124 4.52 4.47 19.04
N GLY A 125 3.73 4.49 17.95
CA GLY A 125 4.05 5.25 16.74
C GLY A 125 4.10 6.76 16.93
N ALA A 126 3.53 7.29 18.02
CA ALA A 126 3.46 8.73 18.28
C ALA A 126 4.77 9.32 18.84
N SER A 127 5.79 8.52 19.17
CA SER A 127 7.07 9.00 19.70
C SER A 127 8.26 8.27 19.07
N VAL A 128 9.42 8.92 19.08
CA VAL A 128 10.69 8.34 18.59
C VAL A 128 11.07 7.07 19.39
N GLU A 129 10.93 7.11 20.71
CA GLU A 129 11.23 5.97 21.58
C GLU A 129 10.26 4.80 21.30
N GLY A 130 8.97 5.06 21.29
CA GLY A 130 7.96 4.06 21.01
C GLY A 130 8.09 3.46 19.62
N SER A 131 8.35 4.29 18.61
CA SER A 131 8.61 3.84 17.24
C SER A 131 9.84 2.95 17.13
N THR A 132 10.88 3.21 17.93
CA THR A 132 12.05 2.35 18.00
C THR A 132 11.69 0.96 18.55
N ALA A 133 10.90 0.91 19.63
CA ALA A 133 10.43 -0.34 20.22
C ALA A 133 9.50 -1.11 19.24
N MET A 134 8.55 -0.42 18.62
CA MET A 134 7.62 -0.98 17.65
C MET A 134 8.34 -1.54 16.41
N SER A 135 9.38 -0.86 15.94
CA SER A 135 10.16 -1.29 14.77
C SER A 135 10.85 -2.63 14.96
N LYS A 136 11.22 -3.00 16.19
CA LYS A 136 11.78 -4.33 16.51
C LYS A 136 10.74 -5.43 16.29
N GLU A 137 9.50 -5.19 16.73
CA GLU A 137 8.40 -6.13 16.54
C GLU A 137 8.00 -6.25 15.06
N LEU A 138 7.90 -5.12 14.33
CA LEU A 138 7.68 -5.11 12.88
C LEU A 138 8.78 -5.89 12.13
N SER A 139 10.03 -5.75 12.54
CA SER A 139 11.16 -6.47 11.93
C SER A 139 11.09 -7.97 12.19
N ALA A 140 10.72 -8.38 13.41
CA ALA A 140 10.50 -9.78 13.75
C ALA A 140 9.34 -10.38 12.94
N LEU A 141 8.22 -9.65 12.81
CA LEU A 141 7.08 -10.07 12.01
C LEU A 141 7.44 -10.15 10.52
N SER A 142 8.23 -9.19 9.99
CA SER A 142 8.71 -9.23 8.61
C SER A 142 9.48 -10.51 8.31
N SER A 143 10.36 -10.92 9.24
CA SER A 143 11.12 -12.18 9.12
C SER A 143 10.24 -13.43 9.17
N LYS A 144 9.17 -13.44 10.00
CA LYS A 144 8.21 -14.55 10.10
C LYS A 144 7.28 -14.66 8.88
N LEU A 145 6.93 -13.51 8.25
CA LEU A 145 5.96 -13.44 7.16
C LEU A 145 6.61 -13.63 5.78
N ALA A 146 7.86 -13.22 5.58
CA ALA A 146 8.55 -13.33 4.31
C ALA A 146 8.58 -14.76 3.74
N PRO A 147 8.88 -15.85 4.50
CA PRO A 147 8.83 -17.20 3.98
C PRO A 147 7.43 -17.67 3.56
N LYS A 148 6.38 -17.00 4.04
CA LYS A 148 4.98 -17.26 3.69
C LYS A 148 4.55 -16.49 2.43
N GLY A 149 5.45 -15.70 1.82
CA GLY A 149 5.16 -14.82 0.68
C GLY A 149 4.34 -13.58 1.06
N MET A 150 4.36 -13.20 2.32
CA MET A 150 3.60 -12.07 2.87
C MET A 150 4.55 -10.95 3.33
N ARG A 151 4.03 -9.74 3.36
CA ARG A 151 4.73 -8.54 3.85
C ARG A 151 3.96 -7.92 4.98
N ILE A 152 4.68 -7.28 5.89
CA ILE A 152 4.12 -6.44 6.94
C ILE A 152 4.64 -5.02 6.81
N GLY A 153 3.84 -4.05 7.21
CA GLY A 153 4.25 -2.66 7.26
C GLY A 153 3.47 -1.86 8.28
N TYR A 154 3.65 -0.56 8.19
CA TYR A 154 3.00 0.41 9.06
C TYR A 154 2.38 1.53 8.20
N HIS A 155 1.24 2.03 8.64
CA HIS A 155 0.51 3.16 8.06
C HIS A 155 0.67 4.38 8.97
N ASN A 156 0.88 5.57 8.41
CA ASN A 156 1.00 6.78 9.22
C ASN A 156 -0.30 7.56 9.35
N HIS A 157 -0.40 8.21 10.49
CA HIS A 157 -1.23 9.38 10.72
C HIS A 157 -0.36 10.62 10.90
N ALA A 158 -0.94 11.73 11.37
CA ALA A 158 -0.18 12.97 11.57
C ALA A 158 0.88 12.86 12.67
N GLN A 159 0.63 12.06 13.70
CA GLN A 159 1.54 11.91 14.83
C GLN A 159 2.88 11.28 14.46
N GLU A 160 2.90 10.33 13.52
CA GLU A 160 4.15 9.73 13.04
C GLU A 160 4.99 10.71 12.22
N MET A 161 4.38 11.78 11.73
CA MET A 161 5.05 12.83 10.97
C MET A 161 5.49 14.02 11.83
N ALA A 162 5.26 13.98 13.14
CA ALA A 162 5.62 15.08 14.06
C ALA A 162 7.14 15.24 14.19
N GLY A 163 7.61 16.49 14.35
CA GLY A 163 9.04 16.81 14.50
C GLY A 163 9.73 17.19 13.19
N GLU A 164 11.06 17.26 13.22
CA GLU A 164 11.88 17.62 12.07
C GLU A 164 12.01 16.47 11.07
N VAL A 165 12.03 16.80 9.78
CA VAL A 165 12.25 15.83 8.70
C VAL A 165 13.62 15.15 8.90
N GLY A 166 13.63 13.82 8.96
CA GLY A 166 14.82 13.01 9.25
C GLY A 166 14.85 12.47 10.67
N SER A 167 14.02 12.99 11.58
CA SER A 167 13.95 12.53 12.98
C SER A 167 12.51 12.29 13.46
N THR A 168 11.52 12.34 12.56
CA THR A 168 10.13 11.99 12.89
C THR A 168 10.00 10.52 13.31
N PRO A 169 8.97 10.13 14.07
CA PRO A 169 8.67 8.73 14.32
C PRO A 169 8.58 7.88 13.03
N TRP A 170 8.04 8.43 11.95
CA TRP A 170 8.03 7.79 10.62
C TRP A 170 9.43 7.51 10.08
N ASP A 171 10.33 8.47 10.22
CA ASP A 171 11.74 8.32 9.87
C ASP A 171 12.43 7.23 10.70
N VAL A 172 12.07 7.12 11.98
CA VAL A 172 12.58 6.07 12.88
C VAL A 172 12.11 4.69 12.44
N ILE A 173 10.82 4.55 12.13
CA ILE A 173 10.26 3.30 11.60
C ILE A 173 10.98 2.91 10.31
N ALA A 174 11.15 3.85 9.39
CA ALA A 174 11.82 3.59 8.11
C ALA A 174 13.26 3.09 8.27
N ARG A 175 14.04 3.68 9.20
CA ARG A 175 15.43 3.29 9.44
C ARG A 175 15.59 1.98 10.19
N ASN A 176 14.65 1.65 11.08
CA ASN A 176 14.76 0.53 12.00
C ASN A 176 13.97 -0.71 11.54
N THR A 177 13.40 -0.69 10.34
CA THR A 177 12.71 -1.85 9.76
C THR A 177 13.37 -2.28 8.44
N PRO A 178 13.29 -3.59 8.09
CA PRO A 178 13.82 -4.08 6.82
C PRO A 178 13.28 -3.31 5.61
N LYS A 179 14.07 -3.19 4.54
CA LYS A 179 13.62 -2.56 3.28
C LYS A 179 12.37 -3.22 2.69
N ALA A 180 12.15 -4.50 2.98
CA ALA A 180 10.96 -5.23 2.53
C ALA A 180 9.68 -4.87 3.32
N SER A 181 9.79 -4.21 4.48
CA SER A 181 8.63 -3.76 5.25
C SER A 181 7.94 -2.61 4.53
N ILE A 182 6.62 -2.67 4.46
CA ILE A 182 5.80 -1.65 3.79
C ILE A 182 5.78 -0.37 4.62
N MET A 183 6.06 0.75 4.00
CA MET A 183 5.81 2.09 4.53
C MET A 183 4.58 2.62 3.79
N GLN A 184 3.37 2.25 4.28
CA GLN A 184 2.13 2.71 3.67
C GLN A 184 1.88 4.17 4.05
N GLN A 185 2.36 5.05 3.19
CA GLN A 185 2.16 6.49 3.40
C GLN A 185 0.70 6.86 3.17
N ASP A 186 0.09 7.48 4.17
CA ASP A 186 -1.14 8.25 3.99
C ASP A 186 -0.78 9.68 3.60
N VAL A 187 -1.14 10.04 2.37
CA VAL A 187 -0.83 11.34 1.78
C VAL A 187 -1.56 12.47 2.49
N GLY A 188 -2.82 12.23 2.87
CA GLY A 188 -3.62 13.21 3.57
C GLY A 188 -3.09 13.52 4.96
N TRP A 189 -2.76 12.51 5.73
CA TRP A 189 -2.18 12.70 7.05
C TRP A 189 -0.78 13.31 7.00
N THR A 190 0.03 12.94 5.99
CA THR A 190 1.33 13.57 5.75
C THR A 190 1.18 15.06 5.45
N THR A 191 0.25 15.43 4.56
CA THR A 191 -0.08 16.84 4.23
C THR A 191 -0.63 17.58 5.45
N HIS A 192 -1.53 16.94 6.21
CA HIS A 192 -2.10 17.51 7.43
C HIS A 192 -1.02 17.83 8.48
N ALA A 193 0.02 17.03 8.57
CA ALA A 193 1.17 17.28 9.43
C ALA A 193 2.14 18.34 8.88
N GLY A 194 1.81 18.99 7.75
CA GLY A 194 2.66 20.02 7.11
C GLY A 194 3.90 19.45 6.44
N LYS A 195 3.89 18.17 6.05
CA LYS A 195 5.01 17.51 5.36
C LYS A 195 4.70 17.32 3.87
N ASP A 196 5.75 17.21 3.06
CA ASP A 196 5.65 16.93 1.63
C ASP A 196 5.60 15.42 1.37
N PRO A 197 4.46 14.87 0.91
CA PRO A 197 4.34 13.44 0.64
C PRO A 197 5.22 12.98 -0.52
N VAL A 198 5.49 13.81 -1.51
CA VAL A 198 6.37 13.49 -2.65
C VAL A 198 7.80 13.29 -2.18
N ALA A 199 8.30 14.20 -1.33
CA ALA A 199 9.63 14.11 -0.76
C ALA A 199 9.83 12.83 0.07
N TYR A 200 8.82 12.38 0.80
CA TYR A 200 8.90 11.14 1.59
C TYR A 200 8.96 9.88 0.74
N VAL A 201 8.33 9.84 -0.45
CA VAL A 201 8.48 8.73 -1.40
C VAL A 201 9.93 8.63 -1.88
N TYR A 202 10.51 9.75 -2.31
CA TYR A 202 11.91 9.79 -2.74
C TYR A 202 12.88 9.48 -1.61
N LYS A 203 12.56 9.86 -0.37
CA LYS A 203 13.40 9.60 0.79
C LYS A 203 13.50 8.11 1.16
N TYR A 204 12.44 7.35 0.92
CA TYR A 204 12.37 5.92 1.26
C TYR A 204 12.02 5.07 0.04
N PRO A 205 12.90 4.99 -0.98
CA PRO A 205 12.63 4.29 -2.23
C PRO A 205 12.35 2.80 -1.98
N GLY A 206 11.42 2.24 -2.76
CA GLY A 206 11.05 0.83 -2.71
C GLY A 206 10.13 0.44 -1.56
N ARG A 207 9.66 1.40 -0.74
CA ARG A 207 8.93 1.11 0.48
C ARG A 207 7.42 1.36 0.40
N THR A 208 6.95 2.14 -0.58
CA THR A 208 5.55 2.52 -0.76
C THR A 208 4.79 1.51 -1.63
N VAL A 209 4.83 0.24 -1.23
CA VAL A 209 4.15 -0.87 -1.94
C VAL A 209 2.64 -0.62 -2.12
N SER A 210 2.01 -0.01 -1.11
CA SER A 210 0.69 0.61 -1.18
C SER A 210 0.75 2.00 -0.55
N THR A 211 -0.09 2.92 -1.05
CA THR A 211 -0.13 4.32 -0.61
C THR A 211 -1.57 4.76 -0.53
N HIS A 212 -1.98 5.36 0.58
CA HIS A 212 -3.30 5.93 0.74
C HIS A 212 -3.37 7.30 0.07
N TYR A 213 -4.16 7.38 -0.99
CA TYR A 213 -4.53 8.63 -1.65
C TYR A 213 -5.76 9.19 -0.94
N LYS A 214 -5.51 10.06 0.02
CA LYS A 214 -6.50 10.77 0.84
C LYS A 214 -6.31 12.26 0.64
N ALA A 215 -7.32 12.96 0.14
CA ALA A 215 -7.32 14.41 0.11
C ALA A 215 -7.63 14.93 1.52
N LYS A 216 -6.69 15.65 2.12
CA LYS A 216 -6.82 16.25 3.45
C LYS A 216 -6.02 17.54 3.53
N PHE A 217 -6.52 18.49 4.29
CA PHE A 217 -5.91 19.81 4.41
C PHE A 217 -5.04 19.93 5.66
N ALA A 218 -4.02 20.79 5.58
CA ALA A 218 -3.28 21.22 6.76
C ALA A 218 -4.20 22.03 7.67
N PRO A 219 -3.96 22.03 9.01
CA PRO A 219 -4.73 22.84 9.95
C PRO A 219 -4.81 24.29 9.53
N GLY A 220 -5.98 24.90 9.64
CA GLY A 220 -6.22 26.30 9.25
C GLY A 220 -6.40 26.55 7.75
N THR A 221 -6.33 25.52 6.91
CA THR A 221 -6.65 25.62 5.48
C THR A 221 -8.00 24.95 5.19
N THR A 222 -8.67 25.45 4.14
CA THR A 222 -10.01 24.96 3.74
C THR A 222 -10.02 24.59 2.27
N GLY A 223 -10.95 23.70 1.90
CA GLY A 223 -11.15 23.25 0.54
C GLY A 223 -12.09 22.06 0.48
N THR A 224 -12.20 21.43 -0.67
CA THR A 224 -12.98 20.22 -0.86
C THR A 224 -12.04 19.02 -0.74
N PRO A 225 -12.21 18.12 0.24
CA PRO A 225 -11.34 16.97 0.46
C PRO A 225 -11.66 15.84 -0.53
N ILE A 226 -11.62 16.14 -1.80
CA ILE A 226 -11.80 15.22 -2.92
C ILE A 226 -10.54 15.27 -3.78
N ILE A 227 -10.00 14.13 -4.16
CA ILE A 227 -8.82 14.04 -5.01
C ILE A 227 -9.03 14.83 -6.30
N GLY A 228 -8.09 15.73 -6.62
CA GLY A 228 -8.15 16.62 -7.78
C GLY A 228 -8.99 17.88 -7.59
N GLN A 229 -9.65 18.06 -6.45
CA GLN A 229 -10.30 19.31 -6.04
C GLN A 229 -9.56 19.96 -4.84
N ASP A 230 -8.55 19.31 -4.34
CA ASP A 230 -7.62 19.76 -3.33
C ASP A 230 -6.33 20.35 -3.95
N ARG A 231 -5.33 20.67 -3.10
CA ARG A 231 -4.06 21.27 -3.54
C ARG A 231 -2.89 20.29 -3.60
N THR A 232 -3.13 19.00 -3.36
CA THR A 232 -2.07 17.98 -3.37
C THR A 232 -1.51 17.80 -4.79
N ASP A 233 -0.19 17.73 -4.92
CA ASP A 233 0.47 17.40 -6.19
C ASP A 233 0.35 15.90 -6.48
N TRP A 234 -0.85 15.49 -6.84
CA TRP A 234 -1.16 14.10 -7.19
C TRP A 234 -0.35 13.58 -8.37
N ALA A 235 -0.03 14.45 -9.32
CA ALA A 235 0.78 14.08 -10.49
C ALA A 235 2.24 13.85 -10.11
N GLY A 236 2.84 14.74 -9.32
CA GLY A 236 4.19 14.59 -8.79
C GLY A 236 4.32 13.36 -7.90
N LEU A 237 3.34 13.15 -7.01
CA LEU A 237 3.28 11.96 -6.17
C LEU A 237 3.22 10.67 -7.00
N THR A 238 2.32 10.61 -7.99
CA THR A 238 2.19 9.41 -8.84
C THR A 238 3.47 9.16 -9.63
N ARG A 239 4.16 10.21 -10.07
CA ARG A 239 5.46 10.10 -10.73
C ARG A 239 6.49 9.49 -9.79
N ALA A 240 6.64 10.02 -8.58
CA ALA A 240 7.56 9.49 -7.58
C ALA A 240 7.29 8.01 -7.25
N LEU A 241 6.02 7.65 -7.09
CA LEU A 241 5.61 6.25 -6.84
C LEU A 241 5.99 5.32 -8.00
N ARG A 242 5.86 5.79 -9.24
CA ARG A 242 6.26 5.02 -10.43
C ARG A 242 7.78 4.91 -10.57
N GLU A 243 8.52 5.94 -10.19
CA GLU A 243 9.98 6.01 -10.34
C GLU A 243 10.70 5.20 -9.26
N VAL A 244 10.30 5.35 -8.01
CA VAL A 244 11.05 4.81 -6.88
C VAL A 244 10.19 4.08 -5.84
N GLY A 245 8.87 4.14 -5.91
CA GLY A 245 7.99 3.64 -4.85
C GLY A 245 7.89 2.12 -4.75
N ALA A 246 8.14 1.38 -5.82
CA ALA A 246 7.78 -0.04 -5.98
C ALA A 246 6.29 -0.30 -5.73
N THR A 247 5.46 0.67 -6.09
CA THR A 247 4.05 0.73 -5.74
C THR A 247 3.22 -0.24 -6.58
N GLN A 248 2.50 -1.11 -5.91
CA GLN A 248 1.55 -2.05 -6.51
C GLN A 248 0.13 -1.50 -6.49
N TRP A 249 -0.20 -0.74 -5.45
CA TRP A 249 -1.53 -0.24 -5.19
C TRP A 249 -1.57 1.24 -4.80
N ILE A 250 -2.39 1.99 -5.49
CA ILE A 250 -2.90 3.29 -5.06
C ILE A 250 -4.25 3.02 -4.39
N ILE A 251 -4.36 3.31 -3.10
CA ILE A 251 -5.56 3.06 -2.32
C ILE A 251 -6.27 4.38 -2.06
N VAL A 252 -7.43 4.57 -2.67
CA VAL A 252 -8.29 5.72 -2.34
C VAL A 252 -8.83 5.54 -0.94
N GLU A 253 -8.65 6.54 -0.09
CA GLU A 253 -9.28 6.59 1.22
C GLU A 253 -10.00 7.91 1.42
N GLN A 254 -11.16 7.85 2.08
CA GLN A 254 -12.00 9.00 2.35
C GLN A 254 -12.57 8.92 3.77
N GLU A 255 -12.37 9.98 4.55
CA GLU A 255 -12.90 10.08 5.92
C GLU A 255 -13.72 11.36 6.13
N GLU A 256 -13.70 12.26 5.17
CA GLU A 256 -14.46 13.50 5.18
C GLU A 256 -15.47 13.48 4.03
N TYR A 257 -16.73 13.76 4.33
CA TYR A 257 -17.85 13.64 3.39
C TYR A 257 -18.47 15.01 3.14
N PRO A 258 -17.88 15.81 2.23
CA PRO A 258 -18.27 17.21 2.02
C PRO A 258 -19.68 17.30 1.42
N ASN A 259 -20.36 18.43 1.71
CA ASN A 259 -21.67 18.76 1.13
C ASN A 259 -22.77 17.73 1.37
N GLY A 260 -22.68 16.95 2.45
CA GLY A 260 -23.65 15.90 2.77
C GLY A 260 -23.61 14.69 1.85
N MET A 261 -22.52 14.51 1.10
CA MET A 261 -22.33 13.33 0.25
C MET A 261 -22.29 12.05 1.09
N GLY A 262 -22.86 10.97 0.58
CA GLY A 262 -22.69 9.63 1.12
C GLY A 262 -21.24 9.12 0.96
N GLN A 263 -20.90 8.08 1.74
CA GLN A 263 -19.55 7.54 1.73
C GLN A 263 -19.16 7.00 0.34
N LEU A 264 -20.02 6.20 -0.30
CA LEU A 264 -19.79 5.68 -1.65
C LEU A 264 -19.68 6.80 -2.70
N ASP A 265 -20.53 7.83 -2.60
CA ASP A 265 -20.50 8.95 -3.56
C ASP A 265 -19.20 9.74 -3.45
N THR A 266 -18.70 9.93 -2.22
CA THR A 266 -17.46 10.65 -1.97
C THR A 266 -16.23 9.86 -2.49
N VAL A 267 -16.24 8.54 -2.27
CA VAL A 267 -15.20 7.65 -2.82
C VAL A 267 -15.25 7.63 -4.35
N ALA A 268 -16.46 7.62 -4.94
CA ALA A 268 -16.63 7.68 -6.40
C ALA A 268 -16.12 9.01 -6.97
N ALA A 269 -16.37 10.14 -6.29
CA ALA A 269 -15.86 11.45 -6.69
C ALA A 269 -14.32 11.49 -6.64
N SER A 270 -13.71 10.97 -5.58
CA SER A 270 -12.24 10.87 -5.45
C SER A 270 -11.62 9.95 -6.52
N LEU A 271 -12.26 8.82 -6.84
CA LEU A 271 -11.80 7.96 -7.95
C LEU A 271 -11.88 8.68 -9.29
N LYS A 272 -12.95 9.43 -9.55
CA LYS A 272 -13.10 10.25 -10.77
C LYS A 272 -12.00 11.30 -10.87
N GLY A 273 -11.72 11.99 -9.78
CA GLY A 273 -10.64 12.98 -9.69
C GLY A 273 -9.27 12.36 -9.94
N LEU A 274 -8.98 11.22 -9.31
CA LEU A 274 -7.74 10.48 -9.52
C LEU A 274 -7.58 10.06 -10.99
N LYS A 275 -8.61 9.48 -11.60
CA LYS A 275 -8.57 9.09 -13.02
C LYS A 275 -8.31 10.30 -13.93
N ALA A 276 -8.89 11.47 -13.63
CA ALA A 276 -8.65 12.70 -14.38
C ALA A 276 -7.20 13.21 -14.23
N VAL A 277 -6.59 13.08 -13.07
CA VAL A 277 -5.16 13.38 -12.85
C VAL A 277 -4.30 12.43 -13.68
N LEU A 278 -4.53 11.12 -13.56
CA LEU A 278 -3.73 10.10 -14.26
C LEU A 278 -3.81 10.22 -15.77
N ALA A 279 -4.98 10.58 -16.33
CA ALA A 279 -5.19 10.77 -17.76
C ALA A 279 -4.38 11.95 -18.36
N LYS A 280 -3.98 12.91 -17.54
CA LYS A 280 -3.14 14.05 -17.95
C LYS A 280 -1.63 13.77 -17.87
N MET A 281 -1.25 12.64 -17.26
CA MET A 281 0.15 12.25 -17.13
C MET A 281 0.63 11.57 -18.41
N PRO A 282 1.92 11.75 -18.79
CA PRO A 282 2.47 11.04 -19.93
C PRO A 282 2.37 9.52 -19.69
N ALA A 283 2.03 8.78 -20.75
CA ALA A 283 2.22 7.34 -20.77
C ALA A 283 3.73 7.04 -20.58
N LYS A 284 4.06 6.04 -19.77
CA LYS A 284 5.45 5.58 -19.66
C LYS A 284 5.90 4.91 -20.96
#